data_886b623ec11a197fa105a038702c102b
#
_entry.id   886b623ec11a197fa105a038702c102b
#
_cell.length_a   1.000
_cell.length_b   1.000
_cell.length_c   1.000
_cell.angle_alpha   90.00
_cell.angle_beta   90.00
_cell.angle_gamma   90.00
#
_symmetry.space_group_name_H-M   'P 1'
#
loop_
_entity.id
_entity.type
_entity.pdbx_description
1 polymer ?
#
loop_
_entity_poly.entity_id
_entity_poly.type
_entity_poly.pdbx_seq_one_letter_code
_entity_poly.pdbx_strand_id
1 'polypeptide(L)'
;MKLGVMTALFGSRSLEDMLKHCKASGLDAVEICAGNYPGMPHAKIPELVKSADAAKKFKATVEKAGLEISALSCHGNPLHPDAAIAKEHHANHRNAVELAKMIGVDVVINFSGCPGDSDTAKHPNWVTCPWPDDFSKIRDWQWEKKVIPYWKQEAKFAADRGIRLAFEMHPGFCVYNTETMLRLRESCGDNIGANFDPSHLFWQGMDPLVSLRALKGAIFHVHAKDCRIDTQNTLKNGTLDAKPYGDVVNRSWVSCTVGYGHGEQFWRDFVSELRVLGYDGVISIEHEDGLMSVDEGFGKAVAFLKNIILTEKPAAMWWA
;
A
#
# COMPACT_ATOMS: atom_id res chain seq x y z
N MET A 1 14.57 -7.82 -8.49
CA MET A 1 13.56 -7.48 -7.46
C MET A 1 13.83 -8.31 -6.21
N LYS A 2 13.34 -7.87 -5.06
CA LYS A 2 13.47 -8.52 -3.75
C LYS A 2 12.10 -8.89 -3.21
N LEU A 3 12.04 -9.89 -2.34
CA LEU A 3 10.81 -10.29 -1.67
C LEU A 3 10.78 -9.74 -0.26
N GLY A 4 9.69 -9.08 0.10
CA GLY A 4 9.45 -8.50 1.42
C GLY A 4 8.09 -8.85 1.98
N VAL A 5 7.77 -8.25 3.13
CA VAL A 5 6.48 -8.40 3.81
C VAL A 5 6.11 -7.13 4.56
N MET A 6 4.83 -6.74 4.50
CA MET A 6 4.25 -5.75 5.38
C MET A 6 4.06 -6.35 6.78
N THR A 7 4.66 -5.74 7.79
CA THR A 7 4.80 -6.36 9.11
C THR A 7 3.53 -6.36 9.96
N ALA A 8 2.43 -5.77 9.49
CA ALA A 8 1.15 -5.75 10.19
C ALA A 8 0.66 -7.15 10.62
N LEU A 9 0.81 -8.14 9.74
CA LEU A 9 0.39 -9.50 10.02
C LEU A 9 1.10 -10.15 11.21
N PHE A 10 2.26 -9.65 11.61
CA PHE A 10 3.05 -10.13 12.76
C PHE A 10 2.93 -9.23 14.00
N GLY A 11 1.88 -8.43 14.10
CA GLY A 11 1.72 -7.46 15.19
C GLY A 11 1.71 -8.03 16.60
N SER A 12 1.49 -9.33 16.77
CA SER A 12 1.58 -10.02 18.05
C SER A 12 2.99 -10.48 18.42
N ARG A 13 3.97 -10.40 17.51
CA ARG A 13 5.38 -10.79 17.75
C ARG A 13 6.23 -9.59 18.15
N SER A 14 7.30 -9.83 18.89
CA SER A 14 8.35 -8.81 19.09
C SER A 14 9.03 -8.45 17.77
N LEU A 15 9.70 -7.29 17.72
CA LEU A 15 10.51 -6.90 16.54
C LEU A 15 11.53 -8.01 16.19
N GLU A 16 12.27 -8.48 17.18
CA GLU A 16 13.32 -9.49 17.03
C GLU A 16 12.76 -10.82 16.50
N ASP A 17 11.64 -11.30 17.08
CA ASP A 17 10.99 -12.55 16.64
C ASP A 17 10.43 -12.44 15.23
N MET A 18 9.83 -11.29 14.90
CA MET A 18 9.33 -11.01 13.57
C MET A 18 10.48 -11.02 12.55
N LEU A 19 11.57 -10.31 12.81
CA LEU A 19 12.74 -10.26 11.93
C LEU A 19 13.37 -11.65 11.73
N LYS A 20 13.52 -12.42 12.82
CA LYS A 20 14.02 -13.79 12.77
C LYS A 20 13.13 -14.68 11.90
N HIS A 21 11.81 -14.57 12.04
CA HIS A 21 10.84 -15.33 11.26
C HIS A 21 10.91 -14.97 9.77
N CYS A 22 10.92 -13.68 9.44
CA CYS A 22 11.03 -13.18 8.06
C CYS A 22 12.33 -13.69 7.41
N LYS A 23 13.47 -13.59 8.12
CA LYS A 23 14.76 -14.06 7.59
C LYS A 23 14.79 -15.56 7.40
N ALA A 24 14.28 -16.33 8.36
CA ALA A 24 14.19 -17.81 8.26
C ALA A 24 13.29 -18.24 7.08
N SER A 25 12.27 -17.45 6.75
CA SER A 25 11.43 -17.65 5.57
C SER A 25 12.12 -17.24 4.27
N GLY A 26 13.33 -16.66 4.33
CA GLY A 26 14.14 -16.27 3.19
C GLY A 26 13.65 -15.00 2.49
N LEU A 27 13.12 -14.05 3.24
CA LEU A 27 12.86 -12.72 2.75
C LEU A 27 14.12 -11.86 2.72
N ASP A 28 14.10 -10.81 1.91
CA ASP A 28 15.14 -9.80 1.76
C ASP A 28 14.82 -8.51 2.52
N ALA A 29 13.53 -8.22 2.69
CA ALA A 29 13.06 -6.94 3.20
C ALA A 29 11.84 -7.06 4.11
N VAL A 30 11.64 -6.01 4.92
CA VAL A 30 10.42 -5.78 5.70
C VAL A 30 9.89 -4.37 5.43
N GLU A 31 8.59 -4.26 5.33
CA GLU A 31 7.86 -3.00 5.28
C GLU A 31 7.30 -2.72 6.67
N ILE A 32 7.81 -1.67 7.31
CA ILE A 32 7.52 -1.39 8.71
C ILE A 32 6.26 -0.54 8.86
N CYS A 33 5.32 -1.01 9.66
CA CYS A 33 4.13 -0.25 10.04
C CYS A 33 4.51 0.96 10.88
N ALA A 34 4.10 2.15 10.44
CA ALA A 34 4.56 3.44 10.96
C ALA A 34 3.44 4.33 11.52
N GLY A 35 2.27 3.77 11.77
CA GLY A 35 1.14 4.46 12.37
C GLY A 35 -0.16 4.34 11.58
N ASN A 36 -1.20 4.99 12.09
CA ASN A 36 -2.55 5.01 11.54
C ASN A 36 -3.19 3.61 11.51
N TYR A 37 -3.84 3.20 10.38
CA TYR A 37 -4.53 1.91 10.31
C TYR A 37 -3.63 0.68 10.54
N PRO A 38 -2.40 0.62 10.02
CA PRO A 38 -1.50 -0.51 10.31
C PRO A 38 -0.98 -0.55 11.76
N GLY A 39 -1.16 0.53 12.52
CA GLY A 39 -0.56 0.66 13.85
C GLY A 39 0.97 0.81 13.82
N MET A 40 1.60 0.54 14.96
CA MET A 40 3.05 0.64 15.17
C MET A 40 3.57 -0.54 16.01
N PRO A 41 3.29 -1.80 15.63
CA PRO A 41 3.57 -2.95 16.50
C PRO A 41 5.08 -3.16 16.74
N HIS A 42 5.91 -2.80 15.76
CA HIS A 42 7.35 -3.09 15.81
C HIS A 42 8.24 -1.86 15.93
N ALA A 43 7.68 -0.65 15.83
CA ALA A 43 8.44 0.59 15.87
C ALA A 43 7.62 1.74 16.46
N LYS A 44 8.02 2.28 17.60
CA LYS A 44 7.38 3.45 18.21
C LYS A 44 7.86 4.74 17.53
N ILE A 45 7.31 5.03 16.35
CA ILE A 45 7.77 6.11 15.47
C ILE A 45 7.89 7.46 16.19
N PRO A 46 6.88 7.92 16.99
CA PRO A 46 6.98 9.20 17.70
C PRO A 46 8.14 9.28 18.72
N GLU A 47 8.64 8.14 19.18
CA GLU A 47 9.82 8.09 20.07
C GLU A 47 11.11 8.08 19.25
N LEU A 48 11.14 7.32 18.15
CA LEU A 48 12.31 7.19 17.29
C LEU A 48 12.72 8.52 16.65
N VAL A 49 11.77 9.33 16.21
CA VAL A 49 12.05 10.64 15.57
C VAL A 49 12.65 11.67 16.52
N LYS A 50 12.58 11.44 17.85
CA LYS A 50 13.16 12.34 18.86
C LYS A 50 14.65 12.08 19.10
N SER A 51 15.19 10.97 18.63
CA SER A 51 16.56 10.55 18.90
C SER A 51 17.21 9.91 17.68
N ALA A 52 18.21 10.58 17.12
CA ALA A 52 18.99 10.04 16.00
C ALA A 52 19.65 8.68 16.36
N ASP A 53 20.13 8.53 17.59
CA ASP A 53 20.73 7.27 18.04
C ASP A 53 19.70 6.15 18.14
N ALA A 54 18.48 6.43 18.62
CA ALA A 54 17.40 5.45 18.66
C ALA A 54 16.98 5.01 17.24
N ALA A 55 16.82 5.96 16.32
CA ALA A 55 16.50 5.67 14.91
C ALA A 55 17.60 4.83 14.25
N LYS A 56 18.88 5.19 14.45
CA LYS A 56 20.03 4.44 13.95
C LYS A 56 20.10 3.03 14.54
N LYS A 57 19.85 2.88 15.85
CA LYS A 57 19.82 1.57 16.51
C LYS A 57 18.69 0.70 15.98
N PHE A 58 17.51 1.27 15.76
CA PHE A 58 16.36 0.57 15.14
C PHE A 58 16.74 0.02 13.77
N LYS A 59 17.27 0.87 12.87
CA LYS A 59 17.75 0.45 11.55
C LYS A 59 18.79 -0.67 11.66
N ALA A 60 19.80 -0.50 12.51
CA ALA A 60 20.86 -1.48 12.72
C ALA A 60 20.33 -2.83 13.22
N THR A 61 19.22 -2.85 13.99
CA THR A 61 18.57 -4.10 14.43
C THR A 61 18.01 -4.87 13.24
N VAL A 62 17.35 -4.18 12.29
CA VAL A 62 16.83 -4.81 11.07
C VAL A 62 17.97 -5.31 10.17
N GLU A 63 18.98 -4.47 9.94
CA GLU A 63 20.15 -4.83 9.12
C GLU A 63 20.95 -6.00 9.71
N LYS A 64 21.12 -6.06 11.04
CA LYS A 64 21.78 -7.17 11.72
C LYS A 64 21.03 -8.49 11.56
N ALA A 65 19.72 -8.46 11.38
CA ALA A 65 18.93 -9.64 11.06
C ALA A 65 19.11 -10.07 9.58
N GLY A 66 19.86 -9.31 8.77
CA GLY A 66 20.08 -9.57 7.34
C GLY A 66 18.91 -9.17 6.46
N LEU A 67 18.11 -8.20 6.90
CA LEU A 67 16.95 -7.66 6.18
C LEU A 67 17.15 -6.15 5.93
N GLU A 68 16.48 -5.62 4.91
CA GLU A 68 16.38 -4.17 4.69
C GLU A 68 14.96 -3.67 5.00
N ILE A 69 14.82 -2.37 5.23
CA ILE A 69 13.51 -1.71 5.35
C ILE A 69 13.15 -1.18 3.95
N SER A 70 12.09 -1.74 3.33
CA SER A 70 11.65 -1.34 1.99
C SER A 70 10.86 -0.04 1.96
N ALA A 71 10.03 0.18 2.96
CA ALA A 71 9.17 1.34 3.10
C ALA A 71 8.67 1.47 4.55
N LEU A 72 8.11 2.64 4.87
CA LEU A 72 7.34 2.87 6.09
C LEU A 72 5.84 3.01 5.73
N SER A 73 5.01 2.09 6.23
CA SER A 73 3.56 2.06 5.97
C SER A 73 2.80 2.91 6.97
N CYS A 74 2.23 4.01 6.49
CA CYS A 74 1.47 4.96 7.30
C CYS A 74 0.07 5.22 6.69
N HIS A 75 -0.59 4.16 6.27
CA HIS A 75 -1.95 4.22 5.69
C HIS A 75 -2.93 4.89 6.67
N GLY A 76 -3.57 5.96 6.24
CA GLY A 76 -4.46 6.71 7.12
C GLY A 76 -5.37 7.68 6.37
N ASN A 77 -6.21 8.38 7.14
CA ASN A 77 -7.08 9.43 6.61
C ASN A 77 -6.76 10.78 7.26
N PRO A 78 -5.74 11.50 6.79
CA PRO A 78 -5.41 12.83 7.31
C PRO A 78 -6.44 13.91 6.91
N LEU A 79 -7.41 13.55 6.05
CA LEU A 79 -8.53 14.38 5.62
C LEU A 79 -9.85 13.99 6.29
N HIS A 80 -9.78 13.15 7.34
CA HIS A 80 -10.97 12.69 8.05
C HIS A 80 -11.78 13.90 8.59
N PRO A 81 -13.12 13.89 8.47
CA PRO A 81 -13.98 14.98 8.99
C PRO A 81 -13.86 15.18 10.51
N ASP A 82 -13.60 14.13 11.27
CA ASP A 82 -13.21 14.25 12.68
C ASP A 82 -11.79 14.82 12.79
N ALA A 83 -11.70 16.02 13.35
CA ALA A 83 -10.46 16.76 13.47
C ALA A 83 -9.40 16.08 14.35
N ALA A 84 -9.80 15.27 15.34
CA ALA A 84 -8.87 14.52 16.18
C ALA A 84 -8.19 13.40 15.39
N ILE A 85 -8.96 12.64 14.63
CA ILE A 85 -8.45 11.59 13.73
C ILE A 85 -7.56 12.19 12.64
N ALA A 86 -8.00 13.26 11.99
CA ALA A 86 -7.23 13.95 10.96
C ALA A 86 -5.86 14.43 11.49
N LYS A 87 -5.87 15.06 12.68
CA LYS A 87 -4.67 15.56 13.35
C LYS A 87 -3.70 14.42 13.70
N GLU A 88 -4.20 13.34 14.25
CA GLU A 88 -3.38 12.17 14.60
C GLU A 88 -2.76 11.56 13.34
N HIS A 89 -3.56 11.30 12.31
CA HIS A 89 -3.09 10.71 11.07
C HIS A 89 -2.09 11.61 10.33
N HIS A 90 -2.28 12.91 10.35
CA HIS A 90 -1.31 13.88 9.83
C HIS A 90 0.01 13.85 10.62
N ALA A 91 -0.05 13.82 11.95
CA ALA A 91 1.14 13.77 12.79
C ALA A 91 1.95 12.48 12.57
N ASN A 92 1.28 11.34 12.46
CA ASN A 92 1.92 10.05 12.17
C ASN A 92 2.55 10.05 10.78
N HIS A 93 1.87 10.59 9.76
CA HIS A 93 2.44 10.76 8.42
C HIS A 93 3.75 11.56 8.46
N ARG A 94 3.77 12.72 9.11
CA ARG A 94 4.97 13.54 9.21
C ARG A 94 6.09 12.87 9.99
N ASN A 95 5.76 12.19 11.08
CA ASN A 95 6.73 11.39 11.83
C ASN A 95 7.32 10.26 10.98
N ALA A 96 6.51 9.58 10.15
CA ALA A 96 7.00 8.55 9.23
C ALA A 96 7.98 9.14 8.20
N VAL A 97 7.69 10.30 7.62
CA VAL A 97 8.59 11.00 6.68
C VAL A 97 9.89 11.41 7.36
N GLU A 98 9.84 11.95 8.59
CA GLU A 98 11.06 12.30 9.34
C GLU A 98 11.89 11.07 9.67
N LEU A 99 11.26 9.99 10.16
CA LEU A 99 12.00 8.75 10.44
C LEU A 99 12.62 8.16 9.17
N ALA A 100 11.86 8.14 8.06
CA ALA A 100 12.35 7.64 6.76
C ALA A 100 13.66 8.35 6.36
N LYS A 101 13.69 9.70 6.45
CA LYS A 101 14.91 10.49 6.26
C LYS A 101 16.05 10.08 7.20
N MET A 102 15.75 9.93 8.50
CA MET A 102 16.77 9.61 9.52
C MET A 102 17.42 8.24 9.30
N ILE A 103 16.65 7.27 8.82
CA ILE A 103 17.13 5.90 8.61
C ILE A 103 17.50 5.59 7.15
N GLY A 104 17.34 6.56 6.23
CA GLY A 104 17.69 6.40 4.82
C GLY A 104 16.76 5.45 4.06
N VAL A 105 15.48 5.44 4.42
CA VAL A 105 14.38 4.83 3.63
C VAL A 105 13.75 5.93 2.80
N ASP A 106 13.52 5.71 1.52
CA ASP A 106 13.09 6.76 0.59
C ASP A 106 11.59 6.71 0.24
N VAL A 107 10.85 5.74 0.77
CA VAL A 107 9.41 5.55 0.50
C VAL A 107 8.59 5.55 1.79
N VAL A 108 7.55 6.38 1.82
CA VAL A 108 6.48 6.34 2.83
C VAL A 108 5.16 6.06 2.13
N ILE A 109 4.47 5.02 2.57
CA ILE A 109 3.20 4.57 1.99
C ILE A 109 2.03 5.22 2.72
N ASN A 110 1.00 5.63 1.98
CA ASN A 110 -0.17 6.32 2.49
C ASN A 110 -1.45 5.91 1.78
N PHE A 111 -2.61 6.17 2.39
CA PHE A 111 -3.85 6.41 1.66
C PHE A 111 -4.04 7.92 1.41
N SER A 112 -4.77 8.25 0.34
CA SER A 112 -5.02 9.66 -0.01
C SER A 112 -5.90 10.42 0.98
N GLY A 113 -6.57 9.69 1.86
CA GLY A 113 -7.65 10.22 2.66
C GLY A 113 -8.99 10.26 1.91
N CYS A 114 -10.05 10.41 2.69
CA CYS A 114 -11.42 10.61 2.21
C CYS A 114 -12.08 11.66 3.10
N PRO A 115 -12.32 12.88 2.59
CA PRO A 115 -13.08 13.89 3.30
C PRO A 115 -14.56 13.53 3.42
N GLY A 116 -15.33 14.30 4.16
CA GLY A 116 -16.78 14.27 4.12
C GLY A 116 -17.36 14.94 2.86
N ASP A 117 -18.64 15.25 2.92
CA ASP A 117 -19.38 15.95 1.87
C ASP A 117 -19.32 17.49 2.00
N SER A 118 -18.85 17.98 3.14
CA SER A 118 -18.80 19.40 3.50
C SER A 118 -17.83 19.67 4.64
N ASP A 119 -17.58 20.94 4.95
CA ASP A 119 -16.75 21.36 6.10
C ASP A 119 -17.37 21.01 7.46
N THR A 120 -18.65 20.70 7.50
CA THR A 120 -19.39 20.32 8.71
C THR A 120 -19.67 18.82 8.82
N ALA A 121 -19.21 18.03 7.86
CA ALA A 121 -19.35 16.58 7.85
C ALA A 121 -18.71 15.95 9.10
N LYS A 122 -19.25 14.82 9.53
CA LYS A 122 -18.71 14.03 10.67
C LYS A 122 -18.05 12.73 10.24
N HIS A 123 -18.37 12.26 9.03
CA HIS A 123 -17.93 10.97 8.50
C HIS A 123 -17.38 11.14 7.08
N PRO A 124 -16.43 10.29 6.68
CA PRO A 124 -15.96 10.25 5.29
C PRO A 124 -17.11 9.95 4.32
N ASN A 125 -17.01 10.49 3.12
CA ASN A 125 -17.98 10.24 2.05
C ASN A 125 -17.21 9.82 0.77
N TRP A 126 -17.18 8.53 0.49
CA TRP A 126 -16.58 8.02 -0.74
C TRP A 126 -17.60 8.06 -1.88
N VAL A 127 -17.38 8.95 -2.85
CA VAL A 127 -18.27 9.12 -4.00
C VAL A 127 -17.99 8.04 -5.05
N THR A 128 -18.97 7.18 -5.31
CA THR A 128 -18.88 6.04 -6.24
C THR A 128 -19.79 6.15 -7.46
N CYS A 129 -20.65 7.19 -7.50
CA CYS A 129 -21.58 7.42 -8.59
C CYS A 129 -21.70 8.93 -8.85
N PRO A 130 -21.75 9.38 -10.13
CA PRO A 130 -21.81 10.81 -10.45
C PRO A 130 -23.20 11.43 -10.31
N TRP A 131 -24.25 10.62 -10.17
CA TRP A 131 -25.64 11.08 -10.14
C TRP A 131 -26.35 10.57 -8.87
N PRO A 132 -27.20 11.37 -8.21
CA PRO A 132 -27.56 12.78 -8.49
C PRO A 132 -26.36 13.74 -8.52
N ASP A 133 -26.50 14.90 -9.18
CA ASP A 133 -25.43 15.89 -9.38
C ASP A 133 -24.69 16.32 -8.09
N ASP A 134 -25.34 16.16 -6.95
CA ASP A 134 -24.73 16.44 -5.64
C ASP A 134 -23.45 15.59 -5.42
N PHE A 135 -23.44 14.33 -5.85
CA PHE A 135 -22.25 13.46 -5.72
C PHE A 135 -21.08 13.99 -6.55
N SER A 136 -21.31 14.46 -7.78
CA SER A 136 -20.27 15.09 -8.60
C SER A 136 -19.72 16.35 -7.94
N LYS A 137 -20.59 17.21 -7.40
CA LYS A 137 -20.19 18.43 -6.69
C LYS A 137 -19.39 18.13 -5.43
N ILE A 138 -19.78 17.10 -4.67
CA ILE A 138 -19.04 16.63 -3.49
C ILE A 138 -17.65 16.15 -3.90
N ARG A 139 -17.56 15.28 -4.93
CA ARG A 139 -16.27 14.78 -5.45
C ARG A 139 -15.35 15.94 -5.86
N ASP A 140 -15.86 16.91 -6.61
CA ASP A 140 -15.06 18.02 -7.12
C ASP A 140 -14.59 18.92 -5.95
N TRP A 141 -15.46 19.21 -4.97
CA TRP A 141 -15.10 19.90 -3.74
C TRP A 141 -14.03 19.13 -2.94
N GLN A 142 -14.18 17.81 -2.77
CA GLN A 142 -13.19 16.98 -2.08
C GLN A 142 -11.81 17.12 -2.72
N TRP A 143 -11.74 17.00 -4.04
CA TRP A 143 -10.47 17.09 -4.76
C TRP A 143 -9.87 18.50 -4.72
N GLU A 144 -10.65 19.52 -5.04
CA GLU A 144 -10.17 20.88 -5.22
C GLU A 144 -9.89 21.60 -3.88
N LYS A 145 -10.69 21.31 -2.86
CA LYS A 145 -10.61 22.03 -1.59
C LYS A 145 -9.93 21.27 -0.47
N LYS A 146 -9.79 19.94 -0.60
CA LYS A 146 -9.20 19.08 0.46
C LYS A 146 -7.99 18.32 -0.03
N VAL A 147 -8.15 17.42 -0.98
CA VAL A 147 -7.11 16.45 -1.39
C VAL A 147 -5.90 17.16 -1.99
N ILE A 148 -6.11 17.93 -3.07
CA ILE A 148 -5.00 18.60 -3.78
C ILE A 148 -4.27 19.61 -2.89
N PRO A 149 -4.96 20.52 -2.15
CA PRO A 149 -4.27 21.47 -1.29
C PRO A 149 -3.43 20.82 -0.21
N TYR A 150 -3.95 19.76 0.42
CA TYR A 150 -3.26 19.02 1.46
C TYR A 150 -2.02 18.31 0.90
N TRP A 151 -2.18 17.50 -0.14
CA TRP A 151 -1.08 16.71 -0.67
C TRP A 151 -0.02 17.53 -1.41
N LYS A 152 -0.36 18.70 -1.95
CA LYS A 152 0.67 19.67 -2.44
C LYS A 152 1.62 20.09 -1.33
N GLN A 153 1.10 20.35 -0.15
CA GLN A 153 1.91 20.76 1.00
C GLN A 153 2.76 19.58 1.50
N GLU A 154 2.17 18.39 1.64
CA GLU A 154 2.87 17.22 2.16
C GLU A 154 3.85 16.62 1.12
N ALA A 155 3.56 16.71 -0.17
CA ALA A 155 4.51 16.37 -1.23
C ALA A 155 5.77 17.23 -1.16
N LYS A 156 5.60 18.55 -0.99
CA LYS A 156 6.75 19.45 -0.78
C LYS A 156 7.51 19.12 0.49
N PHE A 157 6.82 18.88 1.60
CA PHE A 157 7.43 18.50 2.87
C PHE A 157 8.28 17.23 2.75
N ALA A 158 7.79 16.22 2.04
CA ALA A 158 8.50 14.98 1.76
C ALA A 158 9.67 15.18 0.78
N ALA A 159 9.46 15.94 -0.32
CA ALA A 159 10.49 16.24 -1.31
C ALA A 159 11.70 16.97 -0.70
N ASP A 160 11.47 17.95 0.18
CA ASP A 160 12.52 18.66 0.90
C ASP A 160 13.38 17.71 1.78
N ARG A 161 12.92 16.48 1.99
CA ARG A 161 13.59 15.39 2.75
C ARG A 161 14.13 14.26 1.89
N GLY A 162 13.93 14.34 0.58
CA GLY A 162 14.29 13.27 -0.36
C GLY A 162 13.37 12.05 -0.30
N ILE A 163 12.14 12.21 0.22
CA ILE A 163 11.18 11.12 0.41
C ILE A 163 10.12 11.15 -0.70
N ARG A 164 9.83 9.96 -1.23
CA ARG A 164 8.73 9.68 -2.15
C ARG A 164 7.52 9.22 -1.36
N LEU A 165 6.34 9.71 -1.72
CA LEU A 165 5.06 9.30 -1.14
C LEU A 165 4.38 8.31 -2.07
N ALA A 166 4.22 7.08 -1.64
CA ALA A 166 3.54 6.03 -2.37
C ALA A 166 2.10 5.89 -1.88
N PHE A 167 1.15 6.07 -2.79
CA PHE A 167 -0.28 5.95 -2.45
C PHE A 167 -0.81 4.61 -2.89
N GLU A 168 -1.44 3.91 -1.97
CA GLU A 168 -2.21 2.73 -2.32
C GLU A 168 -3.56 3.16 -2.89
N MET A 169 -3.87 2.66 -4.08
CA MET A 169 -5.16 2.87 -4.75
C MET A 169 -6.22 1.99 -4.07
N HIS A 170 -6.86 2.54 -3.04
CA HIS A 170 -7.76 1.79 -2.18
C HIS A 170 -9.19 2.35 -2.20
N PRO A 171 -10.22 1.52 -2.49
CA PRO A 171 -11.62 1.90 -2.36
C PRO A 171 -11.95 2.43 -0.96
N GLY A 172 -12.84 3.42 -0.90
CA GLY A 172 -13.11 4.16 0.34
C GLY A 172 -12.23 5.39 0.54
N PHE A 173 -11.25 5.62 -0.37
CA PHE A 173 -10.39 6.81 -0.42
C PHE A 173 -10.51 7.52 -1.76
N CYS A 174 -10.07 8.78 -1.84
CA CYS A 174 -10.18 9.56 -3.07
C CYS A 174 -9.29 9.04 -4.22
N VAL A 175 -8.15 8.43 -3.88
CA VAL A 175 -7.30 7.71 -4.85
C VAL A 175 -7.59 6.21 -4.73
N TYR A 176 -8.31 5.66 -5.71
CA TYR A 176 -8.77 4.27 -5.69
C TYR A 176 -8.58 3.54 -7.02
N ASN A 177 -8.13 4.24 -8.05
CA ASN A 177 -7.89 3.69 -9.38
C ASN A 177 -6.75 4.43 -10.08
N THR A 178 -6.36 3.97 -11.25
CA THR A 178 -5.26 4.52 -12.05
C THR A 178 -5.45 6.00 -12.38
N GLU A 179 -6.66 6.39 -12.79
CA GLU A 179 -6.96 7.78 -13.15
C GLU A 179 -6.79 8.73 -11.96
N THR A 180 -7.33 8.36 -10.81
CA THR A 180 -7.22 9.18 -9.60
C THR A 180 -5.80 9.25 -9.05
N MET A 181 -4.99 8.19 -9.23
CA MET A 181 -3.56 8.20 -8.89
C MET A 181 -2.79 9.17 -9.79
N LEU A 182 -3.01 9.13 -11.09
CA LEU A 182 -2.39 10.05 -12.04
C LEU A 182 -2.81 11.49 -11.78
N ARG A 183 -4.10 11.74 -11.48
CA ARG A 183 -4.60 13.06 -11.10
C ARG A 183 -3.89 13.62 -9.86
N LEU A 184 -3.67 12.80 -8.84
CA LEU A 184 -2.96 13.23 -7.64
C LEU A 184 -1.51 13.59 -7.96
N ARG A 185 -0.80 12.73 -8.70
CA ARG A 185 0.58 12.96 -9.12
C ARG A 185 0.74 14.23 -9.95
N GLU A 186 -0.08 14.39 -10.99
CA GLU A 186 -0.08 15.57 -11.85
C GLU A 186 -0.32 16.87 -11.04
N SER A 187 -1.21 16.79 -10.05
CA SER A 187 -1.57 17.95 -9.23
C SER A 187 -0.53 18.30 -8.18
N CYS A 188 0.25 17.34 -7.65
CA CYS A 188 1.06 17.50 -6.43
C CYS A 188 2.56 17.34 -6.65
N GLY A 189 3.02 16.67 -7.71
CA GLY A 189 4.43 16.54 -8.06
C GLY A 189 4.94 15.11 -8.25
N ASP A 190 6.15 15.01 -8.79
CA ASP A 190 6.76 13.74 -9.22
C ASP A 190 7.21 12.82 -8.08
N ASN A 191 7.30 13.30 -6.86
CA ASN A 191 7.54 12.48 -5.69
C ASN A 191 6.25 11.82 -5.13
N ILE A 192 5.11 12.00 -5.81
CA ILE A 192 3.87 11.26 -5.62
C ILE A 192 3.84 10.09 -6.60
N GLY A 193 3.58 8.88 -6.11
CA GLY A 193 3.44 7.69 -6.93
C GLY A 193 2.65 6.61 -6.21
N ALA A 194 2.61 5.42 -6.79
CA ALA A 194 1.80 4.31 -6.29
C ALA A 194 2.61 3.36 -5.38
N ASN A 195 1.99 2.94 -4.28
CA ASN A 195 2.14 1.61 -3.76
C ASN A 195 1.12 0.74 -4.51
N PHE A 196 1.62 -0.09 -5.42
CA PHE A 196 0.74 -0.81 -6.34
C PHE A 196 0.26 -2.12 -5.71
N ASP A 197 -1.00 -2.14 -5.30
CA ASP A 197 -1.71 -3.34 -4.84
C ASP A 197 -2.73 -3.78 -5.91
N PRO A 198 -2.51 -4.91 -6.60
CA PRO A 198 -3.43 -5.39 -7.63
C PRO A 198 -4.76 -5.88 -7.06
N SER A 199 -4.82 -6.26 -5.77
CA SER A 199 -6.01 -6.87 -5.18
C SER A 199 -7.23 -5.95 -5.23
N HIS A 200 -7.01 -4.65 -5.06
CA HIS A 200 -8.07 -3.64 -5.11
C HIS A 200 -8.56 -3.35 -6.52
N LEU A 201 -7.77 -3.66 -7.54
CA LEU A 201 -8.12 -3.42 -8.94
C LEU A 201 -9.00 -4.54 -9.49
N PHE A 202 -8.72 -5.80 -9.14
CA PHE A 202 -9.42 -6.95 -9.70
C PHE A 202 -10.94 -6.86 -9.55
N TRP A 203 -11.42 -6.66 -8.32
CA TRP A 203 -12.85 -6.65 -8.07
C TRP A 203 -13.55 -5.38 -8.59
N GLN A 204 -12.80 -4.32 -8.87
CA GLN A 204 -13.31 -3.12 -9.54
C GLN A 204 -13.40 -3.30 -11.05
N GLY A 205 -12.98 -4.45 -11.63
CA GLY A 205 -13.00 -4.71 -13.05
C GLY A 205 -11.85 -4.09 -13.84
N MET A 206 -10.78 -3.68 -13.17
CA MET A 206 -9.57 -3.18 -13.82
C MET A 206 -8.59 -4.31 -14.07
N ASP A 207 -7.86 -4.21 -15.19
CA ASP A 207 -6.70 -5.05 -15.47
C ASP A 207 -5.45 -4.44 -14.83
N PRO A 208 -4.81 -5.12 -13.85
CA PRO A 208 -3.61 -4.59 -13.20
C PRO A 208 -2.42 -4.40 -14.15
N LEU A 209 -2.28 -5.21 -15.21
CA LEU A 209 -1.17 -5.07 -16.16
C LEU A 209 -1.33 -3.80 -17.01
N VAL A 210 -2.55 -3.46 -17.40
CA VAL A 210 -2.87 -2.20 -18.08
C VAL A 210 -2.61 -1.02 -17.15
N SER A 211 -3.00 -1.15 -15.88
CA SER A 211 -2.77 -0.12 -14.85
C SER A 211 -1.28 0.11 -14.57
N LEU A 212 -0.47 -0.96 -14.51
CA LEU A 212 0.99 -0.86 -14.37
C LEU A 212 1.61 -0.03 -15.50
N ARG A 213 1.22 -0.30 -16.75
CA ARG A 213 1.73 0.45 -17.92
C ARG A 213 1.36 1.92 -17.87
N ALA A 214 0.14 2.23 -17.47
CA ALA A 214 -0.32 3.61 -17.33
C ALA A 214 0.44 4.36 -16.22
N LEU A 215 0.91 3.66 -15.19
CA LEU A 215 1.67 4.20 -14.07
C LEU A 215 3.20 4.09 -14.25
N LYS A 216 3.70 3.89 -15.47
CA LYS A 216 5.14 3.83 -15.75
C LYS A 216 5.87 5.04 -15.16
N GLY A 217 6.92 4.78 -14.35
CA GLY A 217 7.70 5.81 -13.67
C GLY A 217 7.05 6.40 -12.41
N ALA A 218 5.84 5.93 -12.06
CA ALA A 218 5.12 6.32 -10.86
C ALA A 218 4.92 5.17 -9.87
N ILE A 219 5.49 3.99 -10.09
CA ILE A 219 5.40 2.86 -9.17
C ILE A 219 6.60 2.92 -8.22
N PHE A 220 6.36 3.19 -6.94
CA PHE A 220 7.40 3.37 -5.94
C PHE A 220 7.55 2.17 -5.01
N HIS A 221 6.45 1.43 -4.81
CA HIS A 221 6.40 0.22 -4.03
C HIS A 221 5.31 -0.71 -4.58
N VAL A 222 5.35 -1.99 -4.23
CA VAL A 222 4.40 -3.00 -4.73
C VAL A 222 3.96 -3.91 -3.59
N HIS A 223 2.66 -4.09 -3.44
CA HIS A 223 2.09 -5.14 -2.61
C HIS A 223 1.75 -6.39 -3.43
N ALA A 224 2.13 -7.54 -2.90
CA ALA A 224 1.66 -8.84 -3.37
C ALA A 224 0.50 -9.27 -2.46
N LYS A 225 -0.70 -8.92 -2.87
CA LYS A 225 -1.98 -9.26 -2.25
C LYS A 225 -2.93 -9.72 -3.33
N ASP A 226 -3.72 -10.72 -3.05
CA ASP A 226 -4.61 -11.32 -4.04
C ASP A 226 -6.08 -11.21 -3.61
N CYS A 227 -6.97 -11.33 -4.55
CA CYS A 227 -8.40 -11.23 -4.36
C CYS A 227 -9.10 -12.29 -5.20
N ARG A 228 -10.02 -13.02 -4.60
CA ARG A 228 -10.90 -13.96 -5.29
C ARG A 228 -12.29 -13.35 -5.43
N ILE A 229 -12.79 -13.32 -6.67
CA ILE A 229 -14.16 -12.90 -6.98
C ILE A 229 -15.07 -14.13 -6.91
N ASP A 230 -16.12 -14.06 -6.09
CA ASP A 230 -17.20 -15.04 -6.10
C ASP A 230 -18.16 -14.73 -7.27
N THR A 231 -18.11 -15.58 -8.28
CA THR A 231 -18.88 -15.38 -9.51
C THR A 231 -20.38 -15.36 -9.27
N GLN A 232 -20.91 -16.22 -8.38
CA GLN A 232 -22.35 -16.31 -8.12
C GLN A 232 -22.86 -15.06 -7.40
N ASN A 233 -22.16 -14.65 -6.34
CA ASN A 233 -22.51 -13.45 -5.60
C ASN A 233 -22.35 -12.19 -6.44
N THR A 234 -21.29 -12.11 -7.27
CA THR A 234 -21.04 -10.99 -8.17
C THR A 234 -22.10 -10.88 -9.28
N LEU A 235 -22.48 -11.99 -9.90
CA LEU A 235 -23.56 -12.00 -10.91
C LEU A 235 -24.90 -11.55 -10.34
N LYS A 236 -25.13 -11.80 -9.04
CA LYS A 236 -26.36 -11.39 -8.38
C LYS A 236 -26.35 -9.95 -7.88
N ASN A 237 -25.22 -9.50 -7.29
CA ASN A 237 -25.17 -8.28 -6.48
C ASN A 237 -24.17 -7.21 -7.02
N GLY A 238 -23.37 -7.53 -8.03
CA GLY A 238 -22.23 -6.71 -8.43
C GLY A 238 -21.05 -6.79 -7.45
N THR A 239 -20.04 -5.96 -7.66
CA THR A 239 -18.80 -5.96 -6.87
C THR A 239 -18.69 -4.84 -5.83
N LEU A 240 -19.57 -3.82 -5.85
CA LEU A 240 -19.67 -2.83 -4.79
C LEU A 240 -20.34 -3.46 -3.56
N ASP A 241 -19.54 -4.10 -2.73
CA ASP A 241 -19.98 -4.93 -1.63
C ASP A 241 -19.60 -4.31 -0.27
N ALA A 242 -20.61 -3.88 0.49
CA ALA A 242 -20.45 -3.28 1.80
C ALA A 242 -20.65 -4.28 2.98
N LYS A 243 -20.76 -5.59 2.71
CA LYS A 243 -20.86 -6.60 3.77
C LYS A 243 -19.57 -6.69 4.59
N PRO A 244 -19.65 -7.05 5.89
CA PRO A 244 -18.47 -7.28 6.72
C PRO A 244 -17.49 -8.28 6.07
N TYR A 245 -16.20 -8.06 6.19
CA TYR A 245 -15.18 -8.96 5.63
C TYR A 245 -15.27 -10.41 6.15
N GLY A 246 -15.79 -10.61 7.36
CA GLY A 246 -16.01 -11.94 7.92
C GLY A 246 -17.17 -12.73 7.31
N ASP A 247 -18.03 -12.10 6.51
CA ASP A 247 -19.15 -12.79 5.82
C ASP A 247 -18.70 -13.37 4.48
N VAL A 248 -17.68 -14.23 4.52
CA VAL A 248 -17.00 -14.79 3.34
C VAL A 248 -17.95 -15.47 2.37
N VAL A 249 -19.00 -16.11 2.87
CA VAL A 249 -19.98 -16.89 2.05
C VAL A 249 -20.83 -15.99 1.15
N ASN A 250 -21.20 -14.81 1.64
CA ASN A 250 -22.14 -13.92 0.95
C ASN A 250 -21.46 -12.75 0.24
N ARG A 251 -20.15 -12.57 0.43
CA ARG A 251 -19.42 -11.49 -0.22
C ARG A 251 -19.20 -11.77 -1.72
N SER A 252 -19.22 -10.72 -2.51
CA SER A 252 -18.92 -10.76 -3.94
C SER A 252 -17.44 -10.99 -4.23
N TRP A 253 -16.57 -10.66 -3.29
CA TRP A 253 -15.12 -10.87 -3.37
C TRP A 253 -14.52 -10.93 -1.97
N VAL A 254 -13.39 -11.61 -1.87
CA VAL A 254 -12.64 -11.74 -0.61
C VAL A 254 -11.15 -11.61 -0.89
N SER A 255 -10.42 -10.97 0.03
CA SER A 255 -8.95 -11.03 0.04
C SER A 255 -8.52 -12.47 0.29
N CYS A 256 -7.45 -12.89 -0.34
CA CYS A 256 -6.90 -14.23 -0.19
C CYS A 256 -5.38 -14.25 -0.35
N THR A 257 -4.78 -15.35 0.09
CA THR A 257 -3.35 -15.61 -0.08
C THR A 257 -2.97 -15.53 -1.56
N VAL A 258 -1.83 -14.92 -1.88
CA VAL A 258 -1.29 -14.79 -3.24
C VAL A 258 -1.25 -16.16 -3.93
N GLY A 259 -1.82 -16.23 -5.13
CA GLY A 259 -1.97 -17.46 -5.91
C GLY A 259 -3.29 -18.20 -5.69
N TYR A 260 -4.13 -17.76 -4.74
CA TYR A 260 -5.46 -18.35 -4.48
C TYR A 260 -6.62 -17.60 -5.14
N GLY A 261 -6.40 -16.38 -5.60
CA GLY A 261 -7.32 -15.61 -6.43
C GLY A 261 -6.96 -15.69 -7.90
N HIS A 262 -5.70 -15.40 -8.20
CA HIS A 262 -5.14 -15.41 -9.56
C HIS A 262 -3.95 -16.37 -9.61
N GLY A 263 -3.91 -17.19 -10.66
CA GLY A 263 -2.90 -18.26 -10.81
C GLY A 263 -1.52 -17.75 -11.20
N GLU A 264 -0.62 -18.70 -11.32
CA GLU A 264 0.81 -18.47 -11.58
C GLU A 264 1.07 -17.65 -12.86
N GLN A 265 0.25 -17.84 -13.91
CA GLN A 265 0.42 -17.11 -15.16
C GLN A 265 0.24 -15.60 -14.95
N PHE A 266 -0.82 -15.18 -14.25
CA PHE A 266 -1.03 -13.76 -13.96
C PHE A 266 0.15 -13.16 -13.19
N TRP A 267 0.63 -13.84 -12.13
CA TRP A 267 1.72 -13.34 -11.30
C TRP A 267 3.07 -13.32 -12.03
N ARG A 268 3.31 -14.26 -12.96
CA ARG A 268 4.47 -14.21 -13.87
C ARG A 268 4.40 -13.01 -14.81
N ASP A 269 3.25 -12.76 -15.40
CA ASP A 269 3.03 -11.59 -16.27
C ASP A 269 3.18 -10.30 -15.49
N PHE A 270 2.65 -10.23 -14.26
CA PHE A 270 2.74 -9.09 -13.37
C PHE A 270 4.21 -8.75 -13.02
N VAL A 271 4.99 -9.73 -12.61
CA VAL A 271 6.42 -9.55 -12.28
C VAL A 271 7.23 -9.20 -13.54
N SER A 272 6.91 -9.80 -14.68
CA SER A 272 7.55 -9.49 -15.96
C SER A 272 7.26 -8.05 -16.39
N GLU A 273 6.01 -7.60 -16.25
CA GLU A 273 5.62 -6.23 -16.57
C GLU A 273 6.32 -5.21 -15.65
N LEU A 274 6.42 -5.46 -14.35
CA LEU A 274 7.20 -4.64 -13.42
C LEU A 274 8.64 -4.48 -13.90
N ARG A 275 9.26 -5.57 -14.35
CA ARG A 275 10.63 -5.56 -14.88
C ARG A 275 10.74 -4.75 -16.18
N VAL A 276 9.78 -4.90 -17.10
CA VAL A 276 9.71 -4.13 -18.36
C VAL A 276 9.60 -2.63 -18.08
N LEU A 277 8.87 -2.25 -17.04
CA LEU A 277 8.68 -0.86 -16.63
C LEU A 277 9.87 -0.28 -15.84
N GLY A 278 10.90 -1.11 -15.56
CA GLY A 278 12.10 -0.70 -14.84
C GLY A 278 11.98 -0.76 -13.32
N TYR A 279 10.93 -1.37 -12.78
CA TYR A 279 10.83 -1.60 -11.35
C TYR A 279 11.75 -2.75 -10.92
N ASP A 280 12.64 -2.49 -9.98
CA ASP A 280 13.57 -3.48 -9.41
C ASP A 280 13.61 -3.41 -7.87
N GLY A 281 12.54 -2.90 -7.27
CA GLY A 281 12.36 -2.74 -5.83
C GLY A 281 11.89 -4.02 -5.15
N VAL A 282 11.23 -3.83 -4.02
CA VAL A 282 10.65 -4.90 -3.19
C VAL A 282 9.22 -5.18 -3.61
N ILE A 283 8.87 -6.46 -3.76
CA ILE A 283 7.50 -6.95 -3.79
C ILE A 283 7.17 -7.40 -2.38
N SER A 284 6.31 -6.66 -1.69
CA SER A 284 5.98 -6.84 -0.28
C SER A 284 4.70 -7.65 -0.14
N ILE A 285 4.77 -8.81 0.51
CA ILE A 285 3.57 -9.60 0.81
C ILE A 285 2.69 -8.80 1.77
N GLU A 286 1.46 -8.55 1.38
CA GLU A 286 0.38 -8.14 2.27
C GLU A 286 -0.63 -9.29 2.36
N HIS A 287 -0.80 -9.82 3.56
CA HIS A 287 -1.64 -11.02 3.76
C HIS A 287 -2.89 -10.67 4.53
N GLU A 288 -4.00 -10.81 3.85
CA GLU A 288 -5.37 -10.74 4.40
C GLU A 288 -6.16 -11.93 3.85
N ASP A 289 -6.30 -12.98 4.63
CA ASP A 289 -7.04 -14.18 4.22
C ASP A 289 -7.84 -14.72 5.41
N GLY A 290 -9.15 -14.72 5.27
CA GLY A 290 -10.06 -15.24 6.29
C GLY A 290 -10.15 -16.78 6.36
N LEU A 291 -9.52 -17.49 5.40
CA LEU A 291 -9.56 -18.95 5.29
C LEU A 291 -8.27 -19.63 5.74
N MET A 292 -7.19 -18.87 5.97
CA MET A 292 -5.90 -19.39 6.39
C MET A 292 -5.40 -18.69 7.65
N SER A 293 -4.63 -19.41 8.46
CA SER A 293 -3.86 -18.76 9.52
C SER A 293 -2.77 -17.86 8.92
N VAL A 294 -2.30 -16.89 9.70
CA VAL A 294 -1.22 -16.00 9.30
C VAL A 294 0.01 -16.78 8.85
N ASP A 295 0.44 -17.78 9.62
CA ASP A 295 1.67 -18.54 9.31
C ASP A 295 1.48 -19.45 8.09
N GLU A 296 0.32 -20.07 7.91
CA GLU A 296 0.03 -20.89 6.72
C GLU A 296 -0.02 -20.05 5.45
N GLY A 297 -0.82 -18.98 5.45
CA GLY A 297 -0.97 -18.11 4.28
C GLY A 297 0.33 -17.40 3.92
N PHE A 298 1.04 -16.86 4.91
CA PHE A 298 2.36 -16.26 4.69
C PHE A 298 3.36 -17.25 4.10
N GLY A 299 3.46 -18.47 4.66
CA GLY A 299 4.35 -19.51 4.15
C GLY A 299 4.03 -19.90 2.70
N LYS A 300 2.76 -20.02 2.35
CA LYS A 300 2.30 -20.30 0.98
C LYS A 300 2.59 -19.14 0.03
N ALA A 301 2.35 -17.89 0.44
CA ALA A 301 2.67 -16.71 -0.36
C ALA A 301 4.18 -16.62 -0.65
N VAL A 302 5.03 -16.84 0.35
CA VAL A 302 6.48 -16.86 0.19
C VAL A 302 6.92 -17.95 -0.80
N ALA A 303 6.42 -19.17 -0.63
CA ALA A 303 6.77 -20.29 -1.53
C ALA A 303 6.35 -20.01 -2.98
N PHE A 304 5.15 -19.49 -3.17
CA PHE A 304 4.60 -19.14 -4.47
C PHE A 304 5.42 -18.04 -5.16
N LEU A 305 5.65 -16.92 -4.46
CA LEU A 305 6.35 -15.77 -5.04
C LEU A 305 7.83 -16.03 -5.32
N LYS A 306 8.50 -16.86 -4.52
CA LYS A 306 9.91 -17.24 -4.78
C LYS A 306 10.10 -17.95 -6.13
N ASN A 307 9.09 -18.66 -6.61
CA ASN A 307 9.14 -19.32 -7.92
C ASN A 307 8.90 -18.37 -9.10
N ILE A 308 8.46 -17.14 -8.82
CA ILE A 308 7.99 -16.20 -9.84
C ILE A 308 8.89 -14.96 -9.92
N ILE A 309 9.38 -14.48 -8.78
CA ILE A 309 10.14 -13.23 -8.70
C ILE A 309 11.43 -13.28 -9.53
N LEU A 310 11.70 -12.20 -10.27
CA LEU A 310 12.93 -12.03 -11.05
C LEU A 310 14.00 -11.35 -10.18
N THR A 311 14.96 -12.13 -9.66
CA THR A 311 15.99 -11.64 -8.73
C THR A 311 17.22 -11.09 -9.43
N GLU A 312 17.60 -11.65 -10.58
CA GLU A 312 18.78 -11.24 -11.33
C GLU A 312 18.48 -10.07 -12.28
N LYS A 313 19.50 -9.27 -12.56
CA LYS A 313 19.40 -8.25 -13.60
C LYS A 313 19.40 -8.91 -14.97
N PRO A 314 18.64 -8.38 -15.96
CA PRO A 314 18.66 -8.89 -17.31
C PRO A 314 20.09 -8.86 -17.88
N ALA A 315 20.51 -9.93 -18.49
CA ALA A 315 21.73 -9.96 -19.29
C ALA A 315 21.53 -9.25 -20.64
N ALA A 316 22.62 -8.91 -21.31
CA ALA A 316 22.54 -8.45 -22.69
C ALA A 316 21.95 -9.56 -23.58
N MET A 317 21.15 -9.16 -24.55
CA MET A 317 20.58 -10.10 -25.52
C MET A 317 21.66 -10.60 -26.46
N TRP A 318 22.22 -11.78 -26.19
CA TRP A 318 23.32 -12.35 -27.01
C TRP A 318 22.86 -12.75 -28.43
N TRP A 319 21.56 -12.74 -28.68
CA TRP A 319 20.94 -13.11 -29.97
C TRP A 319 20.47 -11.89 -30.78
N ALA A 320 20.55 -10.64 -30.27
CA ALA A 320 20.05 -9.40 -30.91
C ALA A 320 21.16 -8.42 -31.24
#